data_c7e5adb0e492dbf507a5aa8ddb297ade
#
_entry.id   c7e5adb0e492dbf507a5aa8ddb297ade
#
_cell.length_a   1.000
_cell.length_b   1.000
_cell.length_c   1.000
_cell.angle_alpha   90.00
_cell.angle_beta   90.00
_cell.angle_gamma   90.00
#
_symmetry.space_group_name_H-M   'P 1'
#
loop_
_entity.id
_entity.type
_entity.pdbx_description
1 polymer ?
#
loop_
_entity_poly.entity_id
_entity_poly.type
_entity_poly.pdbx_seq_one_letter_code
_entity_poly.pdbx_strand_id
1 'polypeptide(L)'
;MKELNDLINEQVYIESLDDFDKHILQHISIEYRPKSWILLEKFGIYPGLEETANAVYSKIYQEYSFTKEYKAGKFELTMYKKDFEGIPNIFFEKLHLKVDLTKDSGSSYVGNFSTLGDNMLFDCVTIEINVGLVEVEKYLMHELLHAYQDWQMQLKGIKRFVLDRDSLYSKIMKPTKQYYETVLSAILYYTLKSELNAYCAQLSGELKMIKDTIESPNDMVKALKQTDSYRGYSLLLNIVNRYDRNELSKEEIDIVTNKCNEILNKSRNAEETFKFLKKRLESSIRKLDNIIGKLCTENLNCSYFTAPSNLFSNYLF
;
A
#
# COMPACT_ATOMS: atom_id res chain seq x y z
N MET A 1 29.71 -4.25 -9.85
CA MET A 1 29.08 -3.04 -10.40
C MET A 1 27.60 -2.88 -10.03
N LYS A 2 26.81 -3.97 -9.92
CA LYS A 2 25.39 -3.90 -9.51
C LYS A 2 25.22 -3.53 -8.03
N GLU A 3 26.06 -4.12 -7.15
CA GLU A 3 26.08 -3.81 -5.72
C GLU A 3 26.51 -2.37 -5.41
N LEU A 4 27.39 -1.78 -6.23
CA LEU A 4 27.82 -0.40 -6.07
C LEU A 4 26.72 0.60 -6.46
N ASN A 5 25.92 0.28 -7.50
CA ASN A 5 24.76 1.09 -7.87
C ASN A 5 23.62 1.00 -6.86
N ASP A 6 23.45 -0.15 -6.21
CA ASP A 6 22.46 -0.32 -5.14
C ASP A 6 22.88 0.44 -3.87
N LEU A 7 24.17 0.45 -3.53
CA LEU A 7 24.76 1.25 -2.44
C LEU A 7 24.69 2.76 -2.72
N ILE A 8 24.96 3.19 -3.95
CA ILE A 8 24.85 4.60 -4.36
C ILE A 8 23.40 5.06 -4.29
N ASN A 9 22.44 4.22 -4.72
CA ASN A 9 21.01 4.53 -4.58
C ASN A 9 20.54 4.54 -3.12
N GLU A 10 21.12 3.73 -2.24
CA GLU A 10 20.90 3.79 -0.78
C GLU A 10 21.44 5.09 -0.18
N GLN A 11 22.64 5.49 -0.55
CA GLN A 11 23.31 6.69 -0.05
C GLN A 11 22.57 7.97 -0.50
N VAL A 12 22.15 8.04 -1.76
CA VAL A 12 21.34 9.15 -2.30
C VAL A 12 19.97 9.22 -1.61
N TYR A 13 19.37 8.08 -1.22
CA TYR A 13 18.11 8.07 -0.49
C TYR A 13 18.28 8.58 0.96
N ILE A 14 19.36 8.17 1.65
CA ILE A 14 19.68 8.62 3.01
C ILE A 14 20.03 10.12 3.02
N GLU A 15 20.73 10.60 1.98
CA GLU A 15 21.03 12.02 1.81
C GLU A 15 19.78 12.87 1.45
N SER A 16 18.75 12.24 0.89
CA SER A 16 17.45 12.90 0.60
C SER A 16 16.46 12.93 1.77
N LEU A 17 16.78 12.25 2.88
CA LEU A 17 16.04 12.37 4.13
C LEU A 17 16.33 13.76 4.74
N ASP A 18 15.28 14.51 5.09
CA ASP A 18 15.50 15.76 5.80
C ASP A 18 16.01 15.53 7.24
N ASP A 19 16.48 16.59 7.89
CA ASP A 19 17.07 16.47 9.23
C ASP A 19 16.05 16.03 10.28
N PHE A 20 14.75 16.16 10.00
CA PHE A 20 13.68 15.69 10.87
C PHE A 20 13.54 14.16 10.79
N ASP A 21 13.56 13.59 9.59
CA ASP A 21 13.54 12.14 9.38
C ASP A 21 14.78 11.50 10.02
N LYS A 22 15.96 12.13 9.91
CA LYS A 22 17.20 11.70 10.58
C LYS A 22 17.10 11.79 12.12
N HIS A 23 16.45 12.82 12.64
CA HIS A 23 16.30 13.03 14.07
C HIS A 23 15.37 11.97 14.70
N ILE A 24 14.25 11.66 14.05
CA ILE A 24 13.37 10.54 14.48
C ILE A 24 14.11 9.21 14.46
N LEU A 25 14.90 8.94 13.41
CA LEU A 25 15.68 7.71 13.29
C LEU A 25 16.78 7.58 14.36
N GLN A 26 17.34 8.68 14.85
CA GLN A 26 18.39 8.68 15.89
C GLN A 26 17.86 8.41 17.31
N HIS A 27 16.59 8.69 17.58
CA HIS A 27 16.02 8.53 18.92
C HIS A 27 15.40 7.15 19.22
N ILE A 28 15.25 6.30 18.18
CA ILE A 28 14.84 4.91 18.39
C ILE A 28 16.13 4.07 18.51
N SER A 29 16.38 3.52 19.71
CA SER A 29 17.57 2.72 19.96
C SER A 29 17.69 1.58 18.95
N ILE A 30 18.83 1.52 18.26
CA ILE A 30 19.14 0.57 17.17
C ILE A 30 19.06 -0.90 17.62
N GLU A 31 19.13 -1.15 18.95
CA GLU A 31 19.18 -2.49 19.53
C GLU A 31 17.88 -3.29 19.48
N TYR A 32 16.74 -2.64 19.21
CA TYR A 32 15.42 -3.29 19.26
C TYR A 32 14.63 -3.23 17.94
N ARG A 33 15.27 -2.87 16.82
CA ARG A 33 14.56 -2.84 15.52
C ARG A 33 14.50 -4.24 14.93
N PRO A 34 13.33 -4.86 14.78
CA PRO A 34 13.21 -6.05 13.93
C PRO A 34 13.77 -5.74 12.53
N LYS A 35 14.48 -6.68 11.91
CA LYS A 35 15.04 -6.48 10.55
C LYS A 35 13.95 -6.14 9.51
N SER A 36 12.73 -6.61 9.74
CA SER A 36 11.52 -6.24 9.00
C SER A 36 11.27 -4.72 8.95
N TRP A 37 11.52 -4.02 10.04
CA TRP A 37 11.26 -2.59 10.15
C TRP A 37 12.17 -1.73 9.27
N ILE A 38 13.44 -2.09 9.16
CA ILE A 38 14.40 -1.39 8.25
C ILE A 38 13.92 -1.50 6.81
N LEU A 39 13.31 -2.63 6.45
CA LEU A 39 12.74 -2.80 5.13
C LEU A 39 11.47 -2.00 4.91
N LEU A 40 10.58 -2.01 5.91
CA LEU A 40 9.32 -1.31 5.87
C LEU A 40 9.54 0.21 5.80
N GLU A 41 10.53 0.74 6.53
CA GLU A 41 10.98 2.14 6.43
C GLU A 41 11.42 2.50 4.99
N LYS A 42 12.12 1.61 4.30
CA LYS A 42 12.52 1.80 2.89
C LYS A 42 11.32 1.93 1.93
N PHE A 43 10.16 1.40 2.31
CA PHE A 43 8.90 1.54 1.58
C PHE A 43 7.99 2.65 2.13
N GLY A 44 8.48 3.44 3.10
CA GLY A 44 7.72 4.51 3.74
C GLY A 44 6.69 4.01 4.74
N ILE A 45 6.82 2.77 5.22
CA ILE A 45 6.00 2.20 6.27
C ILE A 45 6.61 2.62 7.61
N TYR A 46 5.82 3.28 8.44
CA TYR A 46 6.32 3.85 9.70
C TYR A 46 6.36 2.81 10.83
N PRO A 47 7.32 2.92 11.77
CA PRO A 47 7.33 2.13 12.99
C PRO A 47 6.06 2.38 13.83
N GLY A 48 5.41 1.31 14.29
CA GLY A 48 4.15 1.39 15.04
C GLY A 48 2.88 1.22 14.19
N LEU A 49 3.00 1.14 12.85
CA LEU A 49 1.84 0.92 11.98
C LEU A 49 1.09 -0.36 12.32
N GLU A 50 1.82 -1.44 12.49
CA GLU A 50 1.26 -2.75 12.78
C GLU A 50 0.62 -2.78 14.16
N GLU A 51 1.29 -2.23 15.16
CA GLU A 51 0.79 -2.13 16.53
C GLU A 51 -0.46 -1.25 16.59
N THR A 52 -0.48 -0.14 15.83
CA THR A 52 -1.66 0.73 15.70
C THR A 52 -2.83 -0.04 15.06
N ALA A 53 -2.58 -0.74 13.95
CA ALA A 53 -3.61 -1.54 13.28
C ALA A 53 -4.17 -2.64 14.21
N ASN A 54 -3.30 -3.32 14.96
CA ASN A 54 -3.70 -4.35 15.95
C ASN A 54 -4.55 -3.77 17.08
N ALA A 55 -4.17 -2.62 17.63
CA ALA A 55 -4.95 -1.96 18.68
C ALA A 55 -6.35 -1.57 18.19
N VAL A 56 -6.42 -1.02 16.96
CA VAL A 56 -7.67 -0.66 16.31
C VAL A 56 -8.52 -1.91 16.03
N TYR A 57 -7.93 -2.95 15.44
CA TYR A 57 -8.62 -4.20 15.14
C TYR A 57 -9.20 -4.84 16.42
N SER A 58 -8.41 -4.90 17.49
CA SER A 58 -8.86 -5.42 18.79
C SER A 58 -10.07 -4.65 19.31
N LYS A 59 -10.09 -3.33 19.15
CA LYS A 59 -11.22 -2.50 19.56
C LYS A 59 -12.45 -2.73 18.68
N ILE A 60 -12.27 -2.84 17.37
CA ILE A 60 -13.35 -3.19 16.41
C ILE A 60 -13.95 -4.56 16.78
N TYR A 61 -13.10 -5.54 17.08
CA TYR A 61 -13.55 -6.88 17.46
C TYR A 61 -14.36 -6.87 18.76
N GLN A 62 -13.92 -6.11 19.75
CA GLN A 62 -14.66 -5.93 21.00
C GLN A 62 -16.05 -5.34 20.75
N GLU A 63 -16.13 -4.20 20.04
CA GLU A 63 -17.39 -3.54 19.72
C GLU A 63 -18.32 -4.45 18.90
N TYR A 64 -17.78 -5.15 17.91
CA TYR A 64 -18.54 -6.13 17.12
C TYR A 64 -19.13 -7.24 18.00
N SER A 65 -18.37 -7.74 18.96
CA SER A 65 -18.81 -8.79 19.88
C SER A 65 -19.95 -8.30 20.80
N PHE A 66 -19.92 -7.03 21.22
CA PHE A 66 -20.98 -6.41 22.03
C PHE A 66 -22.21 -6.06 21.19
N THR A 67 -22.02 -5.62 19.93
CA THR A 67 -23.13 -5.17 19.06
C THR A 67 -23.79 -6.30 18.30
N LYS A 68 -23.21 -7.50 18.30
CA LYS A 68 -23.76 -8.68 17.62
C LYS A 68 -25.22 -8.99 18.03
N GLU A 69 -25.61 -8.59 19.21
CA GLU A 69 -27.00 -8.70 19.72
C GLU A 69 -27.91 -7.57 19.20
N TYR A 70 -27.38 -6.43 18.74
CA TYR A 70 -28.15 -5.22 18.53
C TYR A 70 -28.16 -4.64 17.10
N LYS A 71 -27.11 -4.75 16.31
CA LYS A 71 -27.06 -4.19 14.94
C LYS A 71 -26.00 -4.88 14.09
N ALA A 72 -26.42 -5.62 13.13
CA ALA A 72 -25.74 -6.16 11.95
C ALA A 72 -24.39 -5.53 11.51
N GLY A 73 -23.37 -5.48 12.41
CA GLY A 73 -22.00 -5.16 12.01
C GLY A 73 -21.71 -3.73 11.54
N LYS A 74 -22.59 -2.77 11.86
CA LYS A 74 -22.43 -1.38 11.46
C LYS A 74 -22.37 -0.46 12.69
N PHE A 75 -21.25 0.25 12.88
CA PHE A 75 -21.03 1.13 14.02
C PHE A 75 -19.95 2.18 13.73
N GLU A 76 -19.88 3.19 14.60
CA GLU A 76 -18.80 4.17 14.64
C GLU A 76 -18.02 4.03 15.94
N LEU A 77 -16.73 4.26 15.87
CA LEU A 77 -15.81 4.11 16.97
C LEU A 77 -14.80 5.25 16.97
N THR A 78 -14.50 5.79 18.14
CA THR A 78 -13.46 6.81 18.29
C THR A 78 -12.42 6.34 19.31
N MET A 79 -11.16 6.39 18.91
CA MET A 79 -9.99 6.15 19.75
C MET A 79 -9.17 7.42 19.89
N TYR A 80 -8.56 7.62 21.03
CA TYR A 80 -7.73 8.78 21.31
C TYR A 80 -6.26 8.36 21.40
N LYS A 81 -5.34 9.29 21.23
CA LYS A 81 -3.88 9.06 21.32
C LYS A 81 -3.49 8.26 22.58
N LYS A 82 -4.14 8.51 23.71
CA LYS A 82 -3.91 7.77 24.98
C LYS A 82 -4.21 6.27 24.87
N ASP A 83 -5.09 5.86 23.94
CA ASP A 83 -5.44 4.45 23.73
C ASP A 83 -4.34 3.69 22.98
N PHE A 84 -3.31 4.42 22.53
CA PHE A 84 -2.13 3.93 21.82
C PHE A 84 -0.84 4.14 22.64
N GLU A 85 -0.94 4.21 23.96
CA GLU A 85 0.22 4.41 24.83
C GLU A 85 1.25 3.28 24.63
N GLY A 86 2.52 3.67 24.47
CA GLY A 86 3.62 2.75 24.16
C GLY A 86 3.81 2.41 22.69
N ILE A 87 2.88 2.80 21.80
CA ILE A 87 3.04 2.63 20.35
C ILE A 87 3.80 3.83 19.79
N PRO A 88 4.91 3.62 19.05
CA PRO A 88 5.69 4.71 18.49
C PRO A 88 4.96 5.39 17.33
N ASN A 89 5.31 6.66 17.08
CA ASN A 89 4.89 7.43 15.90
C ASN A 89 3.38 7.58 15.70
N ILE A 90 2.61 7.70 16.79
CA ILE A 90 1.21 8.11 16.68
C ILE A 90 1.17 9.57 16.24
N PHE A 91 0.60 9.81 15.07
CA PHE A 91 0.58 11.09 14.35
C PHE A 91 -0.77 11.82 14.41
N PHE A 92 -1.69 11.38 15.24
CA PHE A 92 -3.03 11.93 15.43
C PHE A 92 -3.41 12.04 16.92
N GLU A 93 -4.27 12.99 17.25
CA GLU A 93 -4.89 13.10 18.57
C GLU A 93 -6.12 12.19 18.70
N LYS A 94 -6.84 12.01 17.59
CA LYS A 94 -8.05 11.21 17.54
C LYS A 94 -8.12 10.42 16.23
N LEU A 95 -8.50 9.14 16.34
CA LEU A 95 -8.84 8.27 15.22
C LEU A 95 -10.34 7.98 15.26
N HIS A 96 -11.06 8.38 14.23
CA HIS A 96 -12.48 8.10 14.06
C HIS A 96 -12.68 7.04 12.98
N LEU A 97 -13.41 5.99 13.31
CA LEU A 97 -13.65 4.85 12.43
C LEU A 97 -15.15 4.73 12.15
N LYS A 98 -15.51 4.62 10.88
CA LYS A 98 -16.83 4.22 10.42
C LYS A 98 -16.73 2.81 9.89
N VAL A 99 -17.40 1.88 10.56
CA VAL A 99 -17.28 0.45 10.28
C VAL A 99 -18.60 -0.11 9.78
N ASP A 100 -18.57 -0.81 8.65
CA ASP A 100 -19.69 -1.56 8.10
C ASP A 100 -19.19 -2.95 7.66
N LEU A 101 -19.23 -3.91 8.57
CA LEU A 101 -18.76 -5.27 8.36
C LEU A 101 -19.70 -6.12 7.47
N THR A 102 -20.81 -5.55 7.02
CA THR A 102 -21.78 -6.22 6.13
C THR A 102 -21.49 -5.99 4.66
N LYS A 103 -20.55 -5.10 4.35
CA LYS A 103 -20.16 -4.75 2.99
C LYS A 103 -18.86 -5.45 2.59
N ASP A 104 -18.62 -5.45 1.29
CA ASP A 104 -17.37 -5.88 0.68
C ASP A 104 -16.99 -4.87 -0.42
N SER A 105 -16.81 -3.62 0.00
CA SER A 105 -16.48 -2.51 -0.90
C SER A 105 -15.13 -1.86 -0.60
N GLY A 106 -14.33 -2.45 0.30
CA GLY A 106 -13.01 -1.97 0.67
C GLY A 106 -13.02 -0.95 1.81
N SER A 107 -12.00 -0.13 1.85
CA SER A 107 -11.79 0.88 2.87
C SER A 107 -11.35 2.20 2.25
N SER A 108 -11.36 3.26 3.01
CA SER A 108 -10.81 4.55 2.58
C SER A 108 -10.36 5.41 3.76
N TYR A 109 -9.21 6.07 3.60
CA TYR A 109 -8.79 7.19 4.41
C TYR A 109 -9.49 8.48 3.93
N VAL A 110 -10.18 9.16 4.85
CA VAL A 110 -10.92 10.39 4.53
C VAL A 110 -10.06 11.60 4.86
N GLY A 111 -9.06 11.86 4.01
CA GLY A 111 -8.02 12.88 4.23
C GLY A 111 -8.51 14.33 4.32
N ASN A 112 -9.70 14.63 3.79
CA ASN A 112 -10.19 16.00 3.66
C ASN A 112 -10.46 16.71 5.00
N PHE A 113 -10.58 15.96 6.08
CA PHE A 113 -10.92 16.47 7.41
C PHE A 113 -9.75 16.42 8.40
N SER A 114 -8.59 15.90 7.99
CA SER A 114 -7.42 15.85 8.85
C SER A 114 -6.65 17.17 8.74
N THR A 115 -6.53 17.91 9.84
CA THR A 115 -5.79 19.18 9.95
C THR A 115 -4.70 19.04 10.99
N LEU A 116 -3.56 19.71 10.78
CA LEU A 116 -2.49 19.75 11.79
C LEU A 116 -2.89 20.69 12.92
N GLY A 117 -2.87 20.16 14.16
CA GLY A 117 -2.97 20.96 15.37
C GLY A 117 -1.65 21.65 15.73
N ASP A 118 -1.68 22.43 16.82
CA ASP A 118 -0.51 23.18 17.31
C ASP A 118 0.68 22.27 17.69
N ASN A 119 0.41 21.02 18.04
CA ASN A 119 1.42 20.00 18.36
C ASN A 119 1.94 19.24 17.13
N MET A 120 1.64 19.69 15.93
CA MET A 120 2.01 19.07 14.65
C MET A 120 1.43 17.67 14.42
N LEU A 121 0.42 17.26 15.18
CA LEU A 121 -0.35 16.06 14.94
C LEU A 121 -1.65 16.38 14.22
N PHE A 122 -2.25 15.38 13.55
CA PHE A 122 -3.61 15.54 13.08
C PHE A 122 -4.61 15.62 14.25
N ASP A 123 -5.51 16.58 14.24
CA ASP A 123 -6.60 16.66 15.21
C ASP A 123 -7.50 15.43 15.16
N CYS A 124 -7.80 14.97 13.96
CA CYS A 124 -8.60 13.77 13.73
C CYS A 124 -8.23 13.09 12.41
N VAL A 125 -7.96 11.80 12.46
CA VAL A 125 -7.91 10.92 11.30
C VAL A 125 -9.23 10.17 11.19
N THR A 126 -9.83 10.11 10.00
CA THR A 126 -11.06 9.35 9.76
C THR A 126 -10.79 8.25 8.73
N ILE A 127 -11.16 7.01 9.08
CA ILE A 127 -11.07 5.85 8.20
C ILE A 127 -12.46 5.20 8.09
N GLU A 128 -12.89 4.88 6.88
CA GLU A 128 -14.09 4.11 6.60
C GLU A 128 -13.70 2.67 6.25
N ILE A 129 -14.28 1.69 6.95
CA ILE A 129 -14.05 0.26 6.78
C ILE A 129 -15.35 -0.38 6.33
N ASN A 130 -15.36 -0.93 5.12
CA ASN A 130 -16.55 -1.55 4.51
C ASN A 130 -16.19 -2.97 4.01
N VAL A 131 -15.66 -3.81 4.91
CA VAL A 131 -15.22 -5.19 4.62
C VAL A 131 -15.57 -6.12 5.76
N GLY A 132 -15.61 -7.42 5.50
CA GLY A 132 -15.80 -8.44 6.54
C GLY A 132 -14.73 -8.38 7.63
N LEU A 133 -15.09 -8.76 8.85
CA LEU A 133 -14.24 -8.66 10.04
C LEU A 133 -12.84 -9.26 9.84
N VAL A 134 -12.74 -10.38 9.14
CA VAL A 134 -11.48 -11.08 8.89
C VAL A 134 -10.50 -10.24 8.08
N GLU A 135 -10.99 -9.34 7.23
CA GLU A 135 -10.16 -8.54 6.33
C GLU A 135 -9.80 -7.16 6.90
N VAL A 136 -10.41 -6.77 8.01
CA VAL A 136 -10.27 -5.42 8.58
C VAL A 136 -8.81 -5.04 8.80
N GLU A 137 -7.99 -5.92 9.36
CA GLU A 137 -6.61 -5.60 9.73
C GLU A 137 -5.75 -5.23 8.52
N LYS A 138 -5.86 -5.97 7.41
CA LYS A 138 -5.09 -5.67 6.19
C LYS A 138 -5.45 -4.30 5.61
N TYR A 139 -6.73 -3.95 5.64
CA TYR A 139 -7.19 -2.64 5.16
C TYR A 139 -6.84 -1.51 6.12
N LEU A 140 -6.85 -1.75 7.44
CA LEU A 140 -6.36 -0.76 8.40
C LEU A 140 -4.90 -0.39 8.15
N MET A 141 -4.04 -1.36 7.89
CA MET A 141 -2.63 -1.08 7.56
C MET A 141 -2.50 -0.22 6.30
N HIS A 142 -3.32 -0.47 5.29
CA HIS A 142 -3.36 0.30 4.06
C HIS A 142 -3.77 1.76 4.32
N GLU A 143 -4.89 1.98 4.99
CA GLU A 143 -5.47 3.31 5.19
C GLU A 143 -4.70 4.14 6.22
N LEU A 144 -4.18 3.52 7.27
CA LEU A 144 -3.30 4.18 8.24
C LEU A 144 -2.01 4.66 7.58
N LEU A 145 -1.47 3.90 6.61
CA LEU A 145 -0.30 4.35 5.88
C LEU A 145 -0.62 5.56 4.98
N HIS A 146 -1.78 5.60 4.34
CA HIS A 146 -2.21 6.79 3.59
C HIS A 146 -2.36 8.01 4.50
N ALA A 147 -2.95 7.85 5.68
CA ALA A 147 -3.07 8.92 6.66
C ALA A 147 -1.69 9.44 7.10
N TYR A 148 -0.73 8.53 7.34
CA TYR A 148 0.65 8.88 7.70
C TYR A 148 1.37 9.61 6.56
N GLN A 149 1.22 9.16 5.32
CA GLN A 149 1.79 9.83 4.14
C GLN A 149 1.23 11.25 3.98
N ASP A 150 -0.08 11.44 4.18
CA ASP A 150 -0.71 12.77 4.15
C ASP A 150 -0.18 13.65 5.27
N TRP A 151 -0.06 13.13 6.48
CA TRP A 151 0.54 13.83 7.61
C TRP A 151 1.95 14.31 7.30
N GLN A 152 2.82 13.44 6.79
CA GLN A 152 4.18 13.79 6.40
C GLN A 152 4.24 14.87 5.32
N MET A 153 3.35 14.83 4.33
CA MET A 153 3.27 15.88 3.30
C MET A 153 2.84 17.21 3.89
N GLN A 154 1.86 17.23 4.81
CA GLN A 154 1.42 18.46 5.45
C GLN A 154 2.49 19.07 6.35
N LEU A 155 3.28 18.25 7.07
CA LEU A 155 4.45 18.72 7.82
C LEU A 155 5.46 19.44 6.94
N LYS A 156 5.62 19.04 5.69
CA LYS A 156 6.51 19.65 4.70
C LYS A 156 5.87 20.85 3.98
N GLY A 157 4.68 21.29 4.37
CA GLY A 157 3.95 22.36 3.70
C GLY A 157 3.44 22.00 2.30
N ILE A 158 3.47 20.72 1.93
CA ILE A 158 2.97 20.25 0.64
C ILE A 158 1.46 20.12 0.75
N LYS A 159 0.73 20.84 -0.12
CA LYS A 159 -0.73 20.75 -0.19
C LYS A 159 -1.16 19.31 -0.49
N ARG A 160 -2.25 18.91 0.16
CA ARG A 160 -2.85 17.58 0.02
C ARG A 160 -2.95 17.12 -1.43
N PHE A 161 -2.42 15.94 -1.69
CA PHE A 161 -2.43 15.29 -3.00
C PHE A 161 -3.86 14.99 -3.51
N VAL A 162 -4.83 14.85 -2.58
CA VAL A 162 -6.17 14.33 -2.86
C VAL A 162 -7.14 15.38 -3.44
N LEU A 163 -6.86 16.68 -3.33
CA LEU A 163 -7.88 17.71 -3.61
C LEU A 163 -7.60 18.62 -4.79
N ASP A 164 -6.48 18.48 -5.45
CA ASP A 164 -6.23 19.21 -6.68
C ASP A 164 -6.97 18.49 -7.83
N ARG A 165 -8.05 19.12 -8.34
CA ARG A 165 -8.82 18.59 -9.49
C ARG A 165 -7.95 18.38 -10.73
N ASP A 166 -6.82 19.07 -10.81
CA ASP A 166 -5.82 18.94 -11.87
C ASP A 166 -4.69 17.96 -11.51
N SER A 167 -4.73 17.36 -10.32
CA SER A 167 -3.74 16.36 -9.93
C SER A 167 -3.84 15.11 -10.81
N LEU A 168 -2.71 14.44 -10.96
CA LEU A 168 -2.67 13.15 -11.66
C LEU A 168 -3.68 12.16 -11.06
N TYR A 169 -3.83 12.15 -9.74
CA TYR A 169 -4.78 11.30 -9.03
C TYR A 169 -6.22 11.57 -9.47
N SER A 170 -6.67 12.83 -9.51
CA SER A 170 -8.04 13.15 -9.91
C SER A 170 -8.33 12.80 -11.39
N LYS A 171 -7.31 12.89 -12.25
CA LYS A 171 -7.43 12.44 -13.65
C LYS A 171 -7.57 10.93 -13.77
N ILE A 172 -6.80 10.18 -12.97
CA ILE A 172 -6.87 8.71 -12.90
C ILE A 172 -8.22 8.24 -12.37
N MET A 173 -8.73 8.88 -11.29
CA MET A 173 -9.96 8.47 -10.59
C MET A 173 -11.23 8.97 -11.26
N LYS A 174 -11.13 9.66 -12.39
CA LYS A 174 -12.31 10.12 -13.12
C LYS A 174 -13.15 8.93 -13.60
N PRO A 175 -14.44 8.88 -13.24
CA PRO A 175 -15.32 7.79 -13.65
C PRO A 175 -15.33 7.61 -15.18
N THR A 176 -15.24 6.37 -15.61
CA THR A 176 -15.36 6.00 -17.03
C THR A 176 -16.30 4.82 -17.19
N LYS A 177 -16.98 4.74 -18.34
CA LYS A 177 -17.86 3.62 -18.70
C LYS A 177 -17.17 2.59 -19.60
N GLN A 178 -15.99 2.90 -20.10
CA GLN A 178 -15.26 2.03 -21.01
C GLN A 178 -14.31 1.11 -20.22
N TYR A 179 -14.37 -0.17 -20.51
CA TYR A 179 -13.58 -1.19 -19.82
C TYR A 179 -12.06 -0.89 -19.84
N TYR A 180 -11.51 -0.58 -21.03
CA TYR A 180 -10.08 -0.33 -21.16
C TYR A 180 -9.61 0.99 -20.56
N GLU A 181 -10.47 2.00 -20.48
CA GLU A 181 -10.17 3.21 -19.69
C GLU A 181 -10.13 2.90 -18.19
N THR A 182 -11.04 2.04 -17.71
CA THR A 182 -11.03 1.58 -16.31
C THR A 182 -9.76 0.78 -16.00
N VAL A 183 -9.37 -0.14 -16.90
CA VAL A 183 -8.12 -0.89 -16.78
C VAL A 183 -6.90 0.03 -16.73
N LEU A 184 -6.83 1.01 -17.64
CA LEU A 184 -5.75 1.99 -17.63
C LEU A 184 -5.71 2.79 -16.33
N SER A 185 -6.87 3.27 -15.86
CA SER A 185 -6.97 3.99 -14.60
C SER A 185 -6.48 3.12 -13.43
N ALA A 186 -6.86 1.84 -13.39
CA ALA A 186 -6.37 0.89 -12.40
C ALA A 186 -4.84 0.72 -12.50
N ILE A 187 -4.27 0.54 -13.68
CA ILE A 187 -2.81 0.40 -13.86
C ILE A 187 -2.09 1.65 -13.33
N LEU A 188 -2.54 2.83 -13.71
CA LEU A 188 -1.92 4.07 -13.27
C LEU A 188 -2.05 4.26 -11.76
N TYR A 189 -3.23 3.98 -11.18
CA TYR A 189 -3.50 4.05 -9.76
C TYR A 189 -2.61 3.09 -8.95
N TYR A 190 -2.68 1.79 -9.23
CA TYR A 190 -1.90 0.76 -8.53
C TYR A 190 -0.38 1.00 -8.60
N THR A 191 0.09 1.65 -9.67
CA THR A 191 1.52 1.97 -9.83
C THR A 191 1.92 3.35 -9.31
N LEU A 192 1.04 4.11 -8.65
CA LEU A 192 1.42 5.27 -7.85
C LEU A 192 2.28 4.81 -6.68
N LYS A 193 3.31 5.59 -6.33
CA LYS A 193 4.23 5.23 -5.24
C LYS A 193 3.50 5.08 -3.90
N SER A 194 2.54 5.98 -3.61
CA SER A 194 1.71 5.92 -2.41
C SER A 194 0.92 4.63 -2.32
N GLU A 195 0.20 4.29 -3.38
CA GLU A 195 -0.63 3.08 -3.46
C GLU A 195 0.22 1.81 -3.36
N LEU A 196 1.32 1.74 -4.11
CA LEU A 196 2.22 0.61 -4.05
C LEU A 196 2.78 0.38 -2.63
N ASN A 197 3.12 1.45 -1.91
CA ASN A 197 3.57 1.35 -0.53
C ASN A 197 2.43 0.85 0.38
N ALA A 198 1.19 1.33 0.17
CA ALA A 198 0.03 0.89 0.93
C ALA A 198 -0.29 -0.60 0.70
N TYR A 199 -0.18 -1.08 -0.54
CA TYR A 199 -0.29 -2.52 -0.85
C TYR A 199 0.85 -3.34 -0.23
N CYS A 200 2.05 -2.78 -0.11
CA CYS A 200 3.15 -3.43 0.62
C CYS A 200 2.82 -3.57 2.13
N ALA A 201 2.21 -2.57 2.74
CA ALA A 201 1.75 -2.65 4.12
C ALA A 201 0.60 -3.67 4.28
N GLN A 202 -0.34 -3.67 3.33
CA GLN A 202 -1.44 -4.62 3.28
C GLN A 202 -0.95 -6.07 3.21
N LEU A 203 0.10 -6.37 2.42
CA LEU A 203 0.74 -7.70 2.37
C LEU A 203 1.20 -8.19 3.75
N SER A 204 1.68 -7.32 4.62
CA SER A 204 2.05 -7.70 6.00
C SER A 204 0.83 -8.13 6.81
N GLY A 205 -0.31 -7.45 6.65
CA GLY A 205 -1.59 -7.86 7.26
C GLY A 205 -2.09 -9.19 6.70
N GLU A 206 -2.01 -9.37 5.38
CA GLU A 206 -2.40 -10.63 4.70
C GLU A 206 -1.51 -11.81 5.15
N LEU A 207 -0.20 -11.58 5.37
CA LEU A 207 0.70 -12.59 5.91
C LEU A 207 0.24 -13.10 7.28
N LYS A 208 -0.20 -12.21 8.17
CA LYS A 208 -0.70 -12.63 9.50
C LYS A 208 -1.89 -13.55 9.41
N MET A 209 -2.76 -13.35 8.43
CA MET A 209 -3.95 -14.17 8.23
C MET A 209 -3.61 -15.60 7.78
N ILE A 210 -2.49 -15.77 7.08
CA ILE A 210 -2.14 -17.06 6.45
C ILE A 210 -0.98 -17.80 7.12
N LYS A 211 -0.12 -17.12 7.91
CA LYS A 211 1.14 -17.69 8.43
C LYS A 211 0.95 -18.97 9.26
N ASP A 212 -0.12 -19.04 10.04
CA ASP A 212 -0.39 -20.18 10.93
C ASP A 212 -0.94 -21.39 10.18
N THR A 213 -1.27 -21.26 8.89
CA THR A 213 -1.79 -22.33 8.03
C THR A 213 -0.74 -22.86 7.06
N ILE A 214 0.49 -22.36 7.10
CA ILE A 214 1.52 -22.63 6.10
C ILE A 214 2.75 -23.26 6.76
N GLU A 215 3.16 -24.41 6.22
CA GLU A 215 4.26 -25.20 6.78
C GLU A 215 5.62 -24.93 6.12
N SER A 216 5.63 -24.37 4.91
CA SER A 216 6.88 -24.12 4.18
C SER A 216 7.01 -22.69 3.63
N PRO A 217 8.24 -22.15 3.47
CA PRO A 217 8.50 -20.87 2.84
C PRO A 217 7.92 -20.76 1.43
N ASN A 218 8.00 -21.84 0.66
CA ASN A 218 7.49 -21.86 -0.71
C ASN A 218 5.97 -21.75 -0.77
N ASP A 219 5.28 -22.40 0.17
CA ASP A 219 3.82 -22.30 0.25
C ASP A 219 3.38 -20.93 0.72
N MET A 220 4.16 -20.30 1.63
CA MET A 220 3.94 -18.91 2.03
C MET A 220 4.09 -17.94 0.86
N VAL A 221 5.14 -18.06 0.06
CA VAL A 221 5.32 -17.26 -1.17
C VAL A 221 4.15 -17.44 -2.12
N LYS A 222 3.72 -18.69 -2.36
CA LYS A 222 2.57 -18.98 -3.23
C LYS A 222 1.29 -18.35 -2.68
N ALA A 223 1.02 -18.50 -1.39
CA ALA A 223 -0.17 -17.95 -0.76
C ALA A 223 -0.19 -16.42 -0.82
N LEU A 224 0.92 -15.74 -0.51
CA LEU A 224 1.02 -14.29 -0.62
C LEU A 224 0.84 -13.79 -2.06
N LYS A 225 1.28 -14.55 -3.06
CA LYS A 225 1.04 -14.24 -4.49
C LYS A 225 -0.41 -14.46 -4.94
N GLN A 226 -1.22 -15.14 -4.14
CA GLN A 226 -2.66 -15.30 -4.38
C GLN A 226 -3.52 -14.25 -3.65
N THR A 227 -2.92 -13.44 -2.78
CA THR A 227 -3.65 -12.38 -2.09
C THR A 227 -4.03 -11.24 -3.02
N ASP A 228 -5.01 -10.45 -2.60
CA ASP A 228 -5.52 -9.32 -3.39
C ASP A 228 -4.44 -8.29 -3.69
N SER A 229 -3.55 -8.03 -2.70
CA SER A 229 -2.45 -7.08 -2.82
C SER A 229 -1.44 -7.42 -3.93
N TYR A 230 -1.29 -8.68 -4.28
CA TYR A 230 -0.39 -9.11 -5.36
C TYR A 230 -1.13 -9.45 -6.65
N ARG A 231 -2.26 -10.17 -6.52
CA ARG A 231 -3.02 -10.68 -7.66
C ARG A 231 -3.51 -9.57 -8.60
N GLY A 232 -3.90 -8.42 -8.05
CA GLY A 232 -4.33 -7.27 -8.84
C GLY A 232 -3.26 -6.83 -9.84
N TYR A 233 -2.00 -6.71 -9.42
CA TYR A 233 -0.89 -6.36 -10.31
C TYR A 233 -0.63 -7.41 -11.39
N SER A 234 -0.71 -8.70 -11.04
CA SER A 234 -0.50 -9.80 -11.99
C SER A 234 -1.59 -9.83 -13.06
N LEU A 235 -2.85 -9.60 -12.69
CA LEU A 235 -3.96 -9.51 -13.63
C LEU A 235 -3.81 -8.33 -14.58
N LEU A 236 -3.46 -7.15 -14.06
CA LEU A 236 -3.22 -5.96 -14.90
C LEU A 236 -2.04 -6.16 -15.85
N LEU A 237 -0.95 -6.80 -15.40
CA LEU A 237 0.17 -7.12 -16.28
C LEU A 237 -0.23 -8.10 -17.38
N ASN A 238 -1.06 -9.11 -17.08
CA ASN A 238 -1.56 -10.02 -18.09
C ASN A 238 -2.40 -9.31 -19.15
N ILE A 239 -3.23 -8.33 -18.75
CA ILE A 239 -4.00 -7.51 -19.72
C ILE A 239 -3.07 -6.69 -20.60
N VAL A 240 -2.04 -6.06 -20.04
CA VAL A 240 -1.04 -5.30 -20.83
C VAL A 240 -0.28 -6.21 -21.80
N ASN A 241 0.08 -7.42 -21.39
CA ASN A 241 0.78 -8.39 -22.24
C ASN A 241 -0.07 -8.90 -23.42
N ARG A 242 -1.39 -8.72 -23.41
CA ARG A 242 -2.24 -8.99 -24.58
C ARG A 242 -1.84 -8.19 -25.81
N TYR A 243 -1.28 -6.97 -25.60
CA TYR A 243 -0.72 -6.17 -26.68
C TYR A 243 0.45 -6.90 -27.37
N ASP A 244 1.40 -7.42 -26.60
CA ASP A 244 2.56 -8.15 -27.14
C ASP A 244 2.16 -9.43 -27.87
N ARG A 245 1.03 -10.03 -27.48
CA ARG A 245 0.47 -11.24 -28.13
C ARG A 245 -0.44 -10.94 -29.30
N ASN A 246 -0.62 -9.67 -29.67
CA ASN A 246 -1.54 -9.20 -30.72
C ASN A 246 -3.01 -9.63 -30.47
N GLU A 247 -3.44 -9.68 -29.21
CA GLU A 247 -4.78 -10.07 -28.79
C GLU A 247 -5.72 -8.86 -28.58
N LEU A 248 -5.25 -7.64 -28.77
CA LEU A 248 -6.03 -6.42 -28.68
C LEU A 248 -6.42 -5.92 -30.07
N SER A 249 -7.66 -5.48 -30.22
CA SER A 249 -8.13 -4.81 -31.42
C SER A 249 -7.50 -3.41 -31.55
N LYS A 250 -7.51 -2.85 -32.74
CA LYS A 250 -7.03 -1.48 -32.97
C LYS A 250 -7.79 -0.46 -32.12
N GLU A 251 -9.11 -0.62 -31.98
CA GLU A 251 -9.94 0.28 -31.16
C GLU A 251 -9.53 0.26 -29.69
N GLU A 252 -9.29 -0.92 -29.11
CA GLU A 252 -8.83 -1.08 -27.73
C GLU A 252 -7.46 -0.44 -27.50
N ILE A 253 -6.54 -0.60 -28.46
CA ILE A 253 -5.21 0.02 -28.45
C ILE A 253 -5.32 1.54 -28.49
N ASP A 254 -6.16 2.08 -29.38
CA ASP A 254 -6.36 3.52 -29.56
C ASP A 254 -6.98 4.14 -28.27
N ILE A 255 -7.97 3.47 -27.65
CA ILE A 255 -8.57 3.91 -26.37
C ILE A 255 -7.50 4.04 -25.29
N VAL A 256 -6.71 2.99 -25.05
CA VAL A 256 -5.66 2.99 -24.01
C VAL A 256 -4.61 4.06 -24.30
N THR A 257 -4.16 4.17 -25.55
CA THR A 257 -3.11 5.10 -25.95
C THR A 257 -3.55 6.55 -25.80
N ASN A 258 -4.72 6.89 -26.32
CA ASN A 258 -5.24 8.25 -26.27
C ASN A 258 -5.52 8.68 -24.83
N LYS A 259 -6.14 7.80 -24.04
CA LYS A 259 -6.45 8.10 -22.63
C LYS A 259 -5.19 8.22 -21.77
N CYS A 260 -4.20 7.37 -21.99
CA CYS A 260 -2.91 7.46 -21.31
C CYS A 260 -2.21 8.80 -21.61
N ASN A 261 -2.22 9.23 -22.87
CA ASN A 261 -1.65 10.50 -23.30
C ASN A 261 -2.40 11.70 -22.69
N GLU A 262 -3.74 11.64 -22.65
CA GLU A 262 -4.58 12.66 -21.97
C GLU A 262 -4.22 12.80 -20.49
N ILE A 263 -4.23 11.68 -19.75
CA ILE A 263 -3.97 11.68 -18.30
C ILE A 263 -2.56 12.19 -17.98
N LEU A 264 -1.55 11.72 -18.72
CA LEU A 264 -0.14 12.03 -18.47
C LEU A 264 0.35 13.31 -19.16
N ASN A 265 -0.50 13.97 -19.96
CA ASN A 265 -0.13 15.10 -20.79
C ASN A 265 1.13 14.81 -21.64
N LYS A 266 1.12 13.71 -22.38
CA LYS A 266 2.22 13.21 -23.23
C LYS A 266 1.70 12.89 -24.62
N SER A 267 2.63 12.66 -25.55
CA SER A 267 2.32 12.20 -26.91
C SER A 267 3.18 10.96 -27.19
N ARG A 268 2.64 9.80 -26.88
CA ARG A 268 3.24 8.49 -27.14
C ARG A 268 2.45 7.76 -28.21
N ASN A 269 3.13 6.97 -29.02
CA ASN A 269 2.47 5.99 -29.87
C ASN A 269 2.03 4.76 -29.05
N ALA A 270 1.36 3.80 -29.67
CA ALA A 270 0.85 2.60 -29.01
C ALA A 270 1.99 1.77 -28.36
N GLU A 271 3.05 1.49 -29.11
CA GLU A 271 4.19 0.72 -28.61
C GLU A 271 4.83 1.36 -27.36
N GLU A 272 5.10 2.65 -27.43
CA GLU A 272 5.66 3.42 -26.30
C GLU A 272 4.73 3.41 -25.08
N THR A 273 3.41 3.50 -25.31
CA THR A 273 2.41 3.48 -24.24
C THR A 273 2.38 2.14 -23.55
N PHE A 274 2.24 1.05 -24.29
CA PHE A 274 2.18 -0.30 -23.69
C PHE A 274 3.51 -0.70 -23.05
N LYS A 275 4.64 -0.36 -23.63
CA LYS A 275 5.97 -0.53 -23.02
C LYS A 275 6.10 0.25 -21.70
N PHE A 276 5.59 1.46 -21.62
CA PHE A 276 5.57 2.26 -20.41
C PHE A 276 4.69 1.62 -19.32
N LEU A 277 3.47 1.19 -19.62
CA LEU A 277 2.56 0.55 -18.68
C LEU A 277 3.13 -0.77 -18.16
N LYS A 278 3.67 -1.59 -19.05
CA LYS A 278 4.34 -2.85 -18.71
C LYS A 278 5.50 -2.64 -17.75
N LYS A 279 6.41 -1.72 -18.08
CA LYS A 279 7.56 -1.39 -17.21
C LYS A 279 7.15 -0.95 -15.82
N ARG A 280 6.08 -0.17 -15.68
CA ARG A 280 5.55 0.26 -14.38
C ARG A 280 5.05 -0.93 -13.56
N LEU A 281 4.21 -1.78 -14.15
CA LEU A 281 3.67 -2.96 -13.48
C LEU A 281 4.77 -3.94 -13.08
N GLU A 282 5.70 -4.26 -13.98
CA GLU A 282 6.85 -5.12 -13.70
C GLU A 282 7.73 -4.57 -12.58
N SER A 283 7.93 -3.25 -12.53
CA SER A 283 8.67 -2.60 -11.45
C SER A 283 7.93 -2.72 -10.12
N SER A 284 6.60 -2.58 -10.12
CA SER A 284 5.76 -2.73 -8.94
C SER A 284 5.75 -4.17 -8.43
N ILE A 285 5.58 -5.14 -9.33
CA ILE A 285 5.62 -6.58 -9.00
C ILE A 285 6.98 -6.96 -8.40
N ARG A 286 8.09 -6.48 -8.96
CA ARG A 286 9.43 -6.73 -8.37
C ARG A 286 9.56 -6.20 -6.95
N LYS A 287 8.94 -5.05 -6.63
CA LYS A 287 8.93 -4.54 -5.26
C LYS A 287 8.12 -5.43 -4.34
N LEU A 288 6.94 -5.87 -4.76
CA LEU A 288 6.12 -6.81 -4.00
C LEU A 288 6.84 -8.15 -3.80
N ASP A 289 7.49 -8.69 -4.83
CA ASP A 289 8.31 -9.92 -4.73
C ASP A 289 9.44 -9.77 -3.69
N ASN A 290 10.12 -8.62 -3.68
CA ASN A 290 11.17 -8.35 -2.70
C ASN A 290 10.63 -8.32 -1.27
N ILE A 291 9.44 -7.73 -1.07
CA ILE A 291 8.79 -7.71 0.25
C ILE A 291 8.36 -9.11 0.65
N ILE A 292 7.69 -9.85 -0.23
CA ILE A 292 7.28 -11.23 0.02
C ILE A 292 8.48 -12.07 0.44
N GLY A 293 9.58 -12.01 -0.32
CA GLY A 293 10.80 -12.75 -0.01
C GLY A 293 11.34 -12.45 1.39
N LYS A 294 11.31 -11.18 1.80
CA LYS A 294 11.80 -10.77 3.12
C LYS A 294 10.83 -11.14 4.25
N LEU A 295 9.55 -10.93 4.06
CA LEU A 295 8.52 -11.34 5.03
C LEU A 295 8.59 -12.86 5.29
N CYS A 296 8.78 -13.67 4.25
CA CYS A 296 8.93 -15.11 4.37
C CYS A 296 10.21 -15.49 5.13
N THR A 297 11.35 -14.83 4.82
CA THR A 297 12.63 -15.09 5.49
C THR A 297 12.55 -14.80 6.98
N GLU A 298 11.93 -13.70 7.37
CA GLU A 298 11.84 -13.27 8.76
C GLU A 298 10.91 -14.13 9.61
N ASN A 299 9.78 -14.54 9.04
CA ASN A 299 8.76 -15.28 9.79
C ASN A 299 9.07 -16.78 9.92
N LEU A 300 9.93 -17.35 9.08
CA LEU A 300 10.21 -18.77 9.07
C LEU A 300 11.63 -19.14 9.50
N ASN A 301 12.43 -18.18 9.98
CA ASN A 301 13.86 -18.37 10.32
C ASN A 301 14.66 -19.08 9.19
N CYS A 302 14.28 -18.86 7.93
CA CYS A 302 14.85 -19.56 6.80
C CYS A 302 16.07 -18.83 6.26
N SER A 303 17.27 -19.36 6.49
CA SER A 303 18.54 -18.96 5.89
C SER A 303 18.65 -19.22 4.36
N TYR A 304 17.58 -19.62 3.70
CA TYR A 304 17.59 -20.10 2.31
C TYR A 304 17.31 -19.04 1.24
N PHE A 305 16.95 -17.80 1.57
CA PHE A 305 16.58 -16.78 0.58
C PHE A 305 17.68 -15.76 0.26
N THR A 306 18.93 -16.21 0.17
CA THR A 306 19.99 -15.43 -0.50
C THR A 306 20.12 -15.77 -1.99
N ALA A 307 19.13 -16.46 -2.58
CA ALA A 307 19.15 -16.78 -4.00
C ALA A 307 18.86 -15.51 -4.85
N PRO A 308 19.60 -15.29 -5.94
CA PRO A 308 19.44 -14.14 -6.80
C PRO A 308 18.08 -14.13 -7.46
N SER A 309 17.57 -12.93 -7.73
CA SER A 309 16.27 -12.59 -8.32
C SER A 309 15.84 -13.32 -9.62
N ASN A 310 16.68 -14.20 -10.14
CA ASN A 310 16.43 -14.94 -11.37
C ASN A 310 15.61 -16.23 -11.19
N LEU A 311 15.36 -16.67 -9.94
CA LEU A 311 14.56 -17.88 -9.69
C LEU A 311 13.03 -17.61 -9.75
N PHE A 312 12.61 -16.34 -9.72
CA PHE A 312 11.19 -15.98 -9.70
C PHE A 312 10.56 -15.77 -11.07
N SER A 313 11.38 -15.72 -12.14
CA SER A 313 10.88 -15.52 -13.51
C SER A 313 10.29 -16.78 -14.18
N ASN A 314 10.48 -17.96 -13.60
CA ASN A 314 10.13 -19.24 -14.23
C ASN A 314 8.78 -19.84 -13.77
N TYR A 315 7.97 -19.13 -13.00
CA TYR A 315 6.67 -19.62 -12.52
C TYR A 315 5.47 -18.83 -13.08
N LEU A 316 5.62 -18.27 -14.27
CA LEU A 316 4.50 -17.72 -15.05
C LEU A 316 4.04 -18.77 -16.08
N PHE A 317 3.22 -19.70 -15.65
CA PHE A 317 2.28 -20.41 -16.51
C PHE A 317 0.94 -20.56 -15.79
#